data_0d2dc672c8ea9b4ca2816e116817c1c7
#
_entry.id   0d2dc672c8ea9b4ca2816e116817c1c7
#
_cell.length_a   1.000
_cell.length_b   1.000
_cell.length_c   1.000
_cell.angle_alpha   90.00
_cell.angle_beta   90.00
_cell.angle_gamma   90.00
#
_symmetry.space_group_name_H-M   'P 1'
#
loop_
_entity.id
_entity.type
_entity.pdbx_description
1 polymer ?
#
loop_
_entity_poly.entity_id
_entity_poly.type
_entity_poly.pdbx_seq_one_letter_code
_entity_poly.pdbx_strand_id
1 'polypeptide(L)'
;MSTRSDLLLLCLIALVGCARLPAKSPAQPEVAKPEMQQTLAAVANDPAFDHAAAPLRTWWSGFNDKALDTLVDTSIHGNPTLVMAQARIEQARQATHLVELESGMRYSSEATVVRQHLSQNGLFPPPMGGSTLNEGDASVGAAYAFDWWGKNRSLLQSALGESRAAEAERGAAELALAGEVVDAYFNWQDVAARVQLARQAVDKRRMALQLAQSRLQRGMDSALASTQMEMLLAQEQDNLKDLETQSRILRDRLAALSGNGPDWGAKLEEPAPSSGGVFPLPQKLPLDWLAQRPDLIALKWRTQAASIRIEGAKADFYPNVDLRLLLGLQSIDLGNWLSTKSWYGSFGPAVHIPLFNAGTLRTNLGIRESEYAGAVAQYNQALITAASQVADALTKVSSLDARERLQHTATASAERSQLLQKERFDSGLSDRLPVLDVEIATLAQHARESRLQAERKRAMAALFVAIGGGYESSQE
;
A
#
# COMPACT_ATOMS: atom_id res chain seq x y z
N MET A 1 65.40 21.47 17.81
CA MET A 1 64.27 22.44 17.86
C MET A 1 63.46 22.51 16.54
N SER A 2 63.77 21.69 15.53
CA SER A 2 63.03 21.73 14.21
C SER A 2 61.77 20.89 14.19
N THR A 3 61.70 19.77 14.86
CA THR A 3 60.59 18.82 14.78
C THR A 3 59.20 19.31 15.27
N ARG A 4 59.18 20.29 16.20
CA ARG A 4 57.92 20.89 16.68
C ARG A 4 57.33 21.90 15.68
N SER A 5 58.17 22.63 14.94
CA SER A 5 57.72 23.59 13.93
C SER A 5 57.20 22.85 12.68
N ASP A 6 57.82 21.75 12.31
CA ASP A 6 57.41 20.95 11.16
C ASP A 6 56.07 20.21 11.43
N LEU A 7 55.83 19.76 12.66
CA LEU A 7 54.55 19.17 13.06
C LEU A 7 53.42 20.19 13.08
N LEU A 8 53.69 21.44 13.52
CA LEU A 8 52.73 22.54 13.50
C LEU A 8 52.41 22.97 12.07
N LEU A 9 53.38 22.97 11.15
CA LEU A 9 53.18 23.29 9.75
C LEU A 9 52.35 22.20 9.03
N LEU A 10 52.58 20.92 9.33
CA LEU A 10 51.79 19.80 8.83
C LEU A 10 50.33 19.85 9.34
N CYS A 11 50.12 20.21 10.61
CA CYS A 11 48.77 20.40 11.16
C CYS A 11 48.06 21.62 10.53
N LEU A 12 48.76 22.72 10.22
CA LEU A 12 48.18 23.87 9.56
C LEU A 12 47.82 23.57 8.10
N ILE A 13 48.65 22.83 7.37
CA ILE A 13 48.35 22.39 6.00
C ILE A 13 47.17 21.43 5.96
N ALA A 14 47.03 20.52 6.93
CA ALA A 14 45.89 19.61 7.06
C ALA A 14 44.58 20.37 7.32
N LEU A 15 44.60 21.48 8.07
CA LEU A 15 43.43 22.33 8.32
C LEU A 15 42.94 23.11 7.09
N VAL A 16 43.83 23.46 6.17
CA VAL A 16 43.46 24.19 4.93
C VAL A 16 42.94 23.26 3.84
N GLY A 17 43.29 21.96 3.88
CA GLY A 17 42.93 20.97 2.86
C GLY A 17 41.60 20.24 3.10
N CYS A 18 40.94 20.48 4.22
CA CYS A 18 39.65 19.83 4.51
C CYS A 18 38.59 20.19 3.47
N ALA A 19 37.86 19.19 2.99
CA ALA A 19 36.73 19.39 2.11
C ALA A 19 35.71 20.32 2.79
N ARG A 20 35.43 21.50 2.18
CA ARG A 20 34.47 22.44 2.74
C ARG A 20 33.07 22.07 2.31
N LEU A 21 32.12 22.05 3.26
CA LEU A 21 30.69 21.97 2.97
C LEU A 21 30.30 23.10 1.99
N PRO A 22 29.41 22.83 1.02
CA PRO A 22 28.85 23.87 0.15
C PRO A 22 28.16 24.94 1.00
N ALA A 23 28.44 26.22 0.68
CA ALA A 23 27.86 27.36 1.41
C ALA A 23 26.36 27.56 1.19
N LYS A 24 25.78 26.93 0.17
CA LYS A 24 24.35 26.95 -0.13
C LYS A 24 23.85 25.51 -0.29
N SER A 25 22.96 25.08 0.60
CA SER A 25 22.06 23.97 0.32
C SER A 25 20.97 24.43 -0.66
N PRO A 26 20.51 23.56 -1.57
CA PRO A 26 19.33 23.85 -2.38
C PRO A 26 18.14 24.28 -1.51
N ALA A 27 17.24 25.10 -2.07
CA ALA A 27 16.01 25.46 -1.38
C ALA A 27 15.25 24.18 -1.00
N GLN A 28 14.87 24.08 0.28
CA GLN A 28 14.08 22.92 0.72
C GLN A 28 12.71 22.98 0.04
N PRO A 29 12.24 21.87 -0.56
CA PRO A 29 10.93 21.83 -1.17
C PRO A 29 9.83 22.01 -0.11
N GLU A 30 8.81 22.83 -0.44
CA GLU A 30 7.69 23.05 0.45
C GLU A 30 6.69 21.89 0.41
N VAL A 31 6.08 21.61 1.55
CA VAL A 31 4.98 20.64 1.66
C VAL A 31 3.70 21.27 1.13
N ALA A 32 3.01 20.57 0.23
CA ALA A 32 1.74 21.02 -0.35
C ALA A 32 0.65 21.14 0.73
N LYS A 33 -0.24 22.14 0.54
CA LYS A 33 -1.43 22.35 1.38
C LYS A 33 -2.66 22.36 0.47
N PRO A 34 -3.26 21.19 0.18
CA PRO A 34 -4.43 21.14 -0.68
C PRO A 34 -5.59 21.90 -0.06
N GLU A 35 -6.23 22.76 -0.85
CA GLU A 35 -7.42 23.51 -0.43
C GLU A 35 -8.66 22.60 -0.60
N MET A 36 -9.42 22.38 0.48
CA MET A 36 -10.63 21.54 0.49
C MET A 36 -11.82 22.24 1.16
N GLN A 37 -11.70 23.52 1.53
CA GLN A 37 -12.72 24.24 2.32
C GLN A 37 -14.08 24.27 1.63
N GLN A 38 -14.14 24.51 0.32
CA GLN A 38 -15.40 24.54 -0.43
C GLN A 38 -16.04 23.16 -0.53
N THR A 39 -15.24 22.12 -0.76
CA THR A 39 -15.69 20.73 -0.83
C THR A 39 -16.31 20.27 0.49
N LEU A 40 -15.64 20.58 1.60
CA LEU A 40 -16.12 20.23 2.94
C LEU A 40 -17.38 21.05 3.33
N ALA A 41 -17.44 22.32 2.95
CA ALA A 41 -18.63 23.17 3.19
C ALA A 41 -19.85 22.67 2.40
N ALA A 42 -19.67 22.13 1.21
CA ALA A 42 -20.75 21.60 0.38
C ALA A 42 -21.45 20.39 1.01
N VAL A 43 -20.74 19.58 1.79
CA VAL A 43 -21.29 18.38 2.44
C VAL A 43 -21.59 18.55 3.93
N ALA A 44 -21.25 19.68 4.52
CA ALA A 44 -21.40 19.95 5.96
C ALA A 44 -22.86 19.88 6.46
N ASN A 45 -23.84 20.09 5.58
CA ASN A 45 -25.27 20.04 5.88
C ASN A 45 -26.00 18.94 5.09
N ASP A 46 -25.29 18.04 4.44
CA ASP A 46 -25.90 16.96 3.65
C ASP A 46 -26.39 15.84 4.59
N PRO A 47 -27.71 15.51 4.57
CA PRO A 47 -28.28 14.47 5.41
C PRO A 47 -27.77 13.05 5.10
N ALA A 48 -27.03 12.87 4.01
CA ALA A 48 -26.37 11.60 3.69
C ALA A 48 -25.29 11.23 4.71
N PHE A 49 -24.82 12.21 5.51
CA PHE A 49 -23.73 12.06 6.46
C PHE A 49 -24.22 12.26 7.90
N ASP A 50 -24.11 11.22 8.73
CA ASP A 50 -24.34 11.35 10.17
C ASP A 50 -23.02 11.72 10.88
N HIS A 51 -23.08 12.74 11.74
CA HIS A 51 -21.93 13.49 12.22
C HIS A 51 -21.36 13.01 13.57
N ALA A 52 -21.38 11.72 13.88
CA ALA A 52 -21.23 11.30 15.27
C ALA A 52 -19.88 10.69 15.70
N ALA A 53 -19.06 10.08 14.85
CA ALA A 53 -17.86 9.38 15.33
C ALA A 53 -16.67 9.32 14.33
N ALA A 54 -15.44 9.17 14.89
CA ALA A 54 -14.27 8.82 14.10
C ALA A 54 -14.40 7.41 13.51
N PRO A 55 -13.87 7.14 12.29
CA PRO A 55 -13.90 5.80 11.73
C PRO A 55 -13.09 4.85 12.63
N LEU A 56 -13.68 3.71 12.93
CA LEU A 56 -13.01 2.61 13.64
C LEU A 56 -12.09 1.87 12.66
N ARG A 57 -11.04 1.26 13.17
CA ARG A 57 -10.16 0.40 12.37
C ARG A 57 -10.91 -0.72 11.63
N THR A 58 -12.04 -1.17 12.19
CA THR A 58 -12.97 -2.14 11.59
C THR A 58 -14.21 -1.44 10.99
N TRP A 59 -13.98 -0.37 10.20
CA TRP A 59 -15.04 0.47 9.63
C TRP A 59 -16.11 -0.32 8.86
N TRP A 60 -15.78 -1.47 8.31
CA TRP A 60 -16.73 -2.34 7.58
C TRP A 60 -17.80 -2.96 8.48
N SER A 61 -17.55 -3.11 9.78
CA SER A 61 -18.57 -3.61 10.72
C SER A 61 -19.77 -2.65 10.84
N GLY A 62 -19.61 -1.39 10.47
CA GLY A 62 -20.70 -0.42 10.40
C GLY A 62 -21.79 -0.79 9.38
N PHE A 63 -21.52 -1.68 8.43
CA PHE A 63 -22.54 -2.23 7.52
C PHE A 63 -23.47 -3.25 8.18
N ASN A 64 -23.21 -3.65 9.42
CA ASN A 64 -23.99 -4.63 10.19
C ASN A 64 -24.25 -5.94 9.42
N ASP A 65 -23.24 -6.42 8.70
CA ASP A 65 -23.29 -7.63 7.90
C ASP A 65 -22.20 -8.62 8.36
N LYS A 66 -22.60 -9.62 9.13
CA LYS A 66 -21.67 -10.62 9.70
C LYS A 66 -20.94 -11.44 8.63
N ALA A 67 -21.56 -11.67 7.46
CA ALA A 67 -20.92 -12.39 6.38
C ALA A 67 -19.78 -11.56 5.79
N LEU A 68 -20.00 -10.25 5.63
CA LEU A 68 -18.97 -9.30 5.23
C LEU A 68 -17.83 -9.25 6.26
N ASP A 69 -18.15 -9.13 7.56
CA ASP A 69 -17.14 -9.10 8.63
C ASP A 69 -16.23 -10.33 8.56
N THR A 70 -16.84 -11.51 8.49
CA THR A 70 -16.09 -12.78 8.40
C THR A 70 -15.23 -12.84 7.13
N LEU A 71 -15.74 -12.33 6.02
CA LEU A 71 -15.03 -12.35 4.75
C LEU A 71 -13.81 -11.40 4.76
N VAL A 72 -13.97 -10.20 5.31
CA VAL A 72 -12.86 -9.25 5.48
C VAL A 72 -11.80 -9.83 6.42
N ASP A 73 -12.20 -10.37 7.56
CA ASP A 73 -11.27 -10.99 8.50
C ASP A 73 -10.52 -12.17 7.87
N THR A 74 -11.22 -13.04 7.13
CA THR A 74 -10.59 -14.15 6.40
C THR A 74 -9.58 -13.62 5.38
N SER A 75 -9.91 -12.54 4.68
CA SER A 75 -9.03 -11.93 3.68
C SER A 75 -7.79 -11.30 4.32
N ILE A 76 -7.94 -10.59 5.43
CA ILE A 76 -6.81 -10.00 6.16
C ILE A 76 -5.82 -11.07 6.65
N HIS A 77 -6.32 -12.22 7.10
CA HIS A 77 -5.47 -13.30 7.60
C HIS A 77 -4.90 -14.20 6.49
N GLY A 78 -5.60 -14.36 5.38
CA GLY A 78 -5.27 -15.31 4.32
C GLY A 78 -4.59 -14.72 3.10
N ASN A 79 -4.62 -13.39 2.89
CA ASN A 79 -4.13 -12.79 1.65
C ASN A 79 -2.60 -12.76 1.56
N PRO A 80 -1.99 -13.34 0.50
CA PRO A 80 -0.53 -13.36 0.32
C PRO A 80 0.10 -11.96 0.23
N THR A 81 -0.64 -10.93 -0.20
CA THR A 81 -0.12 -9.56 -0.27
C THR A 81 0.24 -9.03 1.12
N LEU A 82 -0.55 -9.35 2.14
CA LEU A 82 -0.26 -8.95 3.52
C LEU A 82 0.90 -9.75 4.11
N VAL A 83 1.07 -11.02 3.72
CA VAL A 83 2.25 -11.82 4.06
C VAL A 83 3.51 -11.19 3.44
N MET A 84 3.46 -10.75 2.18
CA MET A 84 4.56 -10.01 1.55
C MET A 84 4.86 -8.68 2.25
N ALA A 85 3.82 -7.95 2.65
CA ALA A 85 4.00 -6.71 3.42
C ALA A 85 4.66 -6.98 4.78
N GLN A 86 4.27 -8.04 5.49
CA GLN A 86 4.90 -8.45 6.73
C GLN A 86 6.37 -8.85 6.54
N ALA A 87 6.70 -9.56 5.46
CA ALA A 87 8.08 -9.91 5.13
C ALA A 87 8.94 -8.66 4.85
N ARG A 88 8.37 -7.61 4.24
CA ARG A 88 9.06 -6.32 4.02
C ARG A 88 9.35 -5.60 5.34
N ILE A 89 8.44 -5.65 6.31
CA ILE A 89 8.70 -5.12 7.66
C ILE A 89 9.88 -5.85 8.28
N GLU A 90 9.88 -7.18 8.23
CA GLU A 90 10.99 -7.96 8.80
C GLU A 90 12.31 -7.66 8.07
N GLN A 91 12.29 -7.55 6.75
CA GLN A 91 13.47 -7.12 5.97
C GLN A 91 13.98 -5.74 6.41
N ALA A 92 13.09 -4.77 6.62
CA ALA A 92 13.47 -3.43 7.07
C ALA A 92 14.05 -3.45 8.51
N ARG A 93 13.50 -4.27 9.39
CA ARG A 93 14.03 -4.48 10.75
C ARG A 93 15.41 -5.11 10.73
N GLN A 94 15.64 -6.14 9.92
CA GLN A 94 16.94 -6.74 9.75
C GLN A 94 17.95 -5.77 9.14
N ALA A 95 17.55 -4.94 8.18
CA ALA A 95 18.38 -3.88 7.63
C ALA A 95 18.77 -2.84 8.72
N THR A 96 17.85 -2.47 9.58
CA THR A 96 18.12 -1.59 10.73
C THR A 96 19.11 -2.24 11.70
N HIS A 97 18.92 -3.50 12.03
CA HIS A 97 19.83 -4.25 12.91
C HIS A 97 21.23 -4.39 12.29
N LEU A 98 21.32 -4.59 10.98
CA LEU A 98 22.60 -4.61 10.27
C LEU A 98 23.35 -3.27 10.43
N VAL A 99 22.66 -2.14 10.22
CA VAL A 99 23.24 -0.80 10.42
C VAL A 99 23.70 -0.60 11.88
N GLU A 100 22.94 -1.09 12.85
CA GLU A 100 23.31 -1.04 14.26
C GLU A 100 24.60 -1.83 14.54
N LEU A 101 24.70 -3.05 14.03
CA LEU A 101 25.90 -3.89 14.15
C LEU A 101 27.12 -3.27 13.47
N GLU A 102 26.95 -2.70 12.26
CA GLU A 102 28.02 -2.03 11.51
C GLU A 102 28.47 -0.73 12.20
N SER A 103 27.60 -0.10 12.98
CA SER A 103 27.90 1.11 13.74
C SER A 103 28.64 0.80 15.05
N GLY A 104 28.64 -0.45 15.48
CA GLY A 104 29.29 -0.93 16.69
C GLY A 104 30.75 -1.31 16.50
N MET A 105 31.25 -2.15 17.40
CA MET A 105 32.57 -2.73 17.30
C MET A 105 32.60 -3.80 16.22
N ARG A 106 33.50 -3.66 15.26
CA ARG A 106 33.69 -4.60 14.15
C ARG A 106 34.83 -5.55 14.46
N TYR A 107 34.60 -6.83 14.33
CA TYR A 107 35.59 -7.87 14.49
C TYR A 107 35.95 -8.48 13.15
N SER A 108 37.22 -8.79 12.97
CA SER A 108 37.73 -9.49 11.78
C SER A 108 38.65 -10.63 12.20
N SER A 109 38.66 -11.68 11.45
CA SER A 109 39.64 -12.75 11.57
C SER A 109 40.10 -13.16 10.19
N GLU A 110 41.40 -13.35 10.04
CA GLU A 110 42.00 -13.74 8.78
C GLU A 110 43.05 -14.81 9.06
N ALA A 111 43.13 -15.81 8.20
CA ALA A 111 44.19 -16.80 8.25
C ALA A 111 44.61 -17.09 6.79
N THR A 112 45.87 -16.88 6.49
CA THR A 112 46.42 -17.08 5.16
C THR A 112 47.70 -17.92 5.23
N VAL A 113 47.88 -18.77 4.27
CA VAL A 113 49.14 -19.48 4.00
C VAL A 113 49.51 -19.23 2.56
N VAL A 114 50.60 -18.54 2.36
CA VAL A 114 51.06 -18.12 1.03
C VAL A 114 52.46 -18.69 0.76
N ARG A 115 52.65 -19.27 -0.40
CA ARG A 115 53.98 -19.56 -0.92
C ARG A 115 54.36 -18.52 -1.96
N GLN A 116 55.37 -17.69 -1.59
CA GLN A 116 55.83 -16.60 -2.46
C GLN A 116 57.30 -16.73 -2.82
N HIS A 117 57.61 -16.35 -4.05
CA HIS A 117 58.98 -16.21 -4.52
C HIS A 117 59.33 -14.73 -4.51
N LEU A 118 60.35 -14.38 -3.74
CA LEU A 118 60.80 -12.98 -3.63
C LEU A 118 61.69 -12.63 -4.81
N SER A 119 61.41 -11.54 -5.50
CA SER A 119 62.24 -11.05 -6.60
C SER A 119 63.65 -10.71 -6.10
N GLN A 120 64.68 -11.09 -6.89
CA GLN A 120 66.04 -10.72 -6.62
C GLN A 120 66.29 -9.18 -6.78
N ASN A 121 65.46 -8.53 -7.59
CA ASN A 121 65.49 -7.10 -7.83
C ASN A 121 64.44 -6.32 -7.01
N GLY A 122 63.84 -6.95 -5.98
CA GLY A 122 62.83 -6.39 -5.13
C GLY A 122 63.39 -5.65 -3.89
N LEU A 123 62.49 -5.34 -2.93
CA LEU A 123 62.81 -4.65 -1.67
C LEU A 123 63.71 -5.45 -0.73
N PHE A 124 63.79 -6.76 -0.88
CA PHE A 124 64.61 -7.63 -0.01
C PHE A 124 65.89 -8.04 -0.70
N PRO A 125 67.07 -7.55 -0.20
CA PRO A 125 68.35 -7.93 -0.76
C PRO A 125 68.68 -9.41 -0.45
N PRO A 126 69.68 -9.97 -1.14
CA PRO A 126 70.19 -11.30 -0.75
C PRO A 126 70.61 -11.36 0.73
N PRO A 127 70.35 -12.46 1.44
CA PRO A 127 69.94 -13.79 0.95
C PRO A 127 68.42 -14.02 0.76
N MET A 128 67.58 -13.05 1.15
CA MET A 128 66.14 -13.19 1.03
C MET A 128 65.63 -13.00 -0.41
N GLY A 129 66.17 -12.03 -1.17
CA GLY A 129 65.86 -11.87 -2.58
C GLY A 129 66.29 -13.11 -3.40
N GLY A 130 65.35 -13.64 -4.19
CA GLY A 130 65.50 -14.87 -4.95
C GLY A 130 65.10 -16.15 -4.19
N SER A 131 64.75 -16.04 -2.93
CA SER A 131 64.27 -17.19 -2.15
C SER A 131 62.75 -17.42 -2.33
N THR A 132 62.34 -18.67 -2.08
CA THR A 132 60.90 -19.05 -2.02
C THR A 132 60.58 -19.32 -0.55
N LEU A 133 59.61 -18.60 -0.03
CA LEU A 133 59.18 -18.70 1.37
C LEU A 133 57.74 -19.20 1.45
N ASN A 134 57.42 -19.93 2.53
CA ASN A 134 56.03 -20.22 2.90
C ASN A 134 55.70 -19.31 4.11
N GLU A 135 54.80 -18.36 3.93
CA GLU A 135 54.34 -17.44 4.96
C GLU A 135 52.99 -17.90 5.50
N GLY A 136 52.90 -18.09 6.80
CA GLY A 136 51.63 -18.26 7.51
C GLY A 136 51.30 -17.00 8.32
N ASP A 137 50.11 -16.47 8.15
CA ASP A 137 49.56 -15.36 8.94
C ASP A 137 48.19 -15.78 9.50
N ALA A 138 47.97 -15.55 10.77
CA ALA A 138 46.64 -15.68 11.38
C ALA A 138 46.44 -14.51 12.33
N SER A 139 45.40 -13.72 12.12
CA SER A 139 45.14 -12.53 12.89
C SER A 139 43.68 -12.39 13.28
N VAL A 140 43.47 -11.72 14.41
CA VAL A 140 42.17 -11.22 14.86
C VAL A 140 42.27 -9.72 15.06
N GLY A 141 41.27 -9.01 14.55
CA GLY A 141 41.17 -7.56 14.66
C GLY A 141 39.88 -7.11 15.31
N ALA A 142 39.93 -5.97 15.95
CA ALA A 142 38.76 -5.23 16.40
C ALA A 142 38.91 -3.75 16.02
N ALA A 143 37.83 -3.15 15.52
CA ALA A 143 37.80 -1.73 15.15
C ALA A 143 36.50 -1.08 15.65
N TYR A 144 36.63 0.10 16.26
CA TYR A 144 35.50 0.93 16.67
C TYR A 144 35.63 2.33 16.10
N ALA A 145 34.60 2.78 15.36
CA ALA A 145 34.52 4.12 14.82
C ALA A 145 33.80 5.06 15.79
N PHE A 146 34.45 6.14 16.20
CA PHE A 146 33.80 7.14 17.05
C PHE A 146 32.87 8.01 16.20
N ASP A 147 31.59 8.04 16.56
CA ASP A 147 30.56 8.79 15.82
C ASP A 147 30.44 10.24 16.33
N TRP A 148 31.54 10.99 16.28
CA TRP A 148 31.57 12.38 16.75
C TRP A 148 30.69 13.32 15.90
N TRP A 149 30.58 13.04 14.62
CA TRP A 149 29.85 13.87 13.66
C TRP A 149 28.43 13.34 13.37
N GLY A 150 28.02 12.26 14.02
CA GLY A 150 26.66 11.71 13.91
C GLY A 150 26.38 10.95 12.63
N LYS A 151 27.40 10.50 11.88
CA LYS A 151 27.22 9.71 10.66
C LYS A 151 26.45 8.40 10.91
N ASN A 152 26.96 7.59 11.83
CA ASN A 152 26.36 6.28 12.17
C ASN A 152 24.98 6.46 12.78
N ARG A 153 24.82 7.45 13.65
CA ARG A 153 23.51 7.82 14.21
C ARG A 153 22.52 8.20 13.13
N SER A 154 22.92 9.00 12.14
CA SER A 154 22.06 9.37 11.01
C SER A 154 21.68 8.16 10.16
N LEU A 155 22.60 7.24 9.89
CA LEU A 155 22.32 6.00 9.17
C LEU A 155 21.31 5.13 9.93
N LEU A 156 21.48 4.96 11.24
CA LEU A 156 20.56 4.20 12.08
C LEU A 156 19.17 4.84 12.14
N GLN A 157 19.08 6.14 12.34
CA GLN A 157 17.80 6.86 12.36
C GLN A 157 17.09 6.81 11.01
N SER A 158 17.84 6.89 9.90
CA SER A 158 17.27 6.71 8.55
C SER A 158 16.72 5.29 8.37
N ALA A 159 17.44 4.25 8.78
CA ALA A 159 16.99 2.87 8.71
C ALA A 159 15.74 2.62 9.57
N LEU A 160 15.67 3.20 10.77
CA LEU A 160 14.47 3.18 11.62
C LEU A 160 13.28 3.86 10.94
N GLY A 161 13.51 4.99 10.24
CA GLY A 161 12.48 5.67 9.45
C GLY A 161 11.92 4.79 8.31
N GLU A 162 12.79 4.05 7.61
CA GLU A 162 12.37 3.08 6.58
C GLU A 162 11.58 1.91 7.18
N SER A 163 11.96 1.42 8.37
CA SER A 163 11.20 0.37 9.06
C SER A 163 9.80 0.83 9.44
N ARG A 164 9.66 2.05 9.96
CA ARG A 164 8.35 2.66 10.26
C ARG A 164 7.52 2.90 8.99
N ALA A 165 8.16 3.27 7.90
CA ALA A 165 7.49 3.40 6.60
C ALA A 165 6.92 2.05 6.14
N ALA A 166 7.68 0.95 6.27
CA ALA A 166 7.21 -0.38 5.92
C ALA A 166 6.02 -0.84 6.79
N GLU A 167 6.01 -0.49 8.08
CA GLU A 167 4.88 -0.76 8.98
C GLU A 167 3.61 -0.01 8.53
N ALA A 168 3.74 1.27 8.17
CA ALA A 168 2.63 2.06 7.65
C ALA A 168 2.15 1.55 6.28
N GLU A 169 3.04 1.10 5.40
CA GLU A 169 2.69 0.46 4.12
C GLU A 169 1.88 -0.83 4.30
N ARG A 170 2.19 -1.63 5.31
CA ARG A 170 1.36 -2.79 5.64
C ARG A 170 -0.07 -2.35 6.03
N GLY A 171 -0.20 -1.29 6.83
CA GLY A 171 -1.51 -0.71 7.15
C GLY A 171 -2.26 -0.21 5.91
N ALA A 172 -1.55 0.41 4.96
CA ALA A 172 -2.13 0.83 3.69
C ALA A 172 -2.61 -0.36 2.84
N ALA A 173 -1.84 -1.43 2.79
CA ALA A 173 -2.22 -2.66 2.08
C ALA A 173 -3.43 -3.35 2.74
N GLU A 174 -3.51 -3.38 4.07
CA GLU A 174 -4.65 -3.91 4.85
C GLU A 174 -5.92 -3.12 4.56
N LEU A 175 -5.83 -1.78 4.58
CA LEU A 175 -6.93 -0.88 4.27
C LEU A 175 -7.42 -1.03 2.82
N ALA A 176 -6.50 -1.10 1.87
CA ALA A 176 -6.83 -1.29 0.46
C ALA A 176 -7.50 -2.65 0.23
N LEU A 177 -6.98 -3.73 0.82
CA LEU A 177 -7.57 -5.07 0.74
C LEU A 177 -9.00 -5.10 1.31
N ALA A 178 -9.20 -4.53 2.50
CA ALA A 178 -10.53 -4.42 3.09
C ALA A 178 -11.50 -3.67 2.17
N GLY A 179 -11.04 -2.55 1.57
CA GLY A 179 -11.82 -1.79 0.60
C GLY A 179 -12.22 -2.61 -0.63
N GLU A 180 -11.28 -3.37 -1.21
CA GLU A 180 -11.55 -4.24 -2.35
C GLU A 180 -12.51 -5.39 -2.03
N VAL A 181 -12.39 -5.99 -0.85
CA VAL A 181 -13.32 -7.05 -0.40
C VAL A 181 -14.72 -6.50 -0.24
N VAL A 182 -14.87 -5.34 0.41
CA VAL A 182 -16.18 -4.68 0.61
C VAL A 182 -16.80 -4.29 -0.73
N ASP A 183 -16.01 -3.73 -1.66
CA ASP A 183 -16.46 -3.39 -3.01
C ASP A 183 -16.96 -4.62 -3.78
N ALA A 184 -16.18 -5.69 -3.79
CA ALA A 184 -16.53 -6.94 -4.47
C ALA A 184 -17.75 -7.60 -3.83
N TYR A 185 -17.88 -7.58 -2.50
CA TYR A 185 -19.01 -8.17 -1.77
C TYR A 185 -20.33 -7.47 -2.08
N PHE A 186 -20.39 -6.14 -2.01
CA PHE A 186 -21.63 -5.41 -2.32
C PHE A 186 -21.98 -5.46 -3.81
N ASN A 187 -20.99 -5.54 -4.69
CA ASN A 187 -21.24 -5.80 -6.09
C ASN A 187 -21.85 -7.20 -6.30
N TRP A 188 -21.36 -8.22 -5.59
CA TRP A 188 -21.93 -9.56 -5.63
C TRP A 188 -23.35 -9.61 -5.04
N GLN A 189 -23.59 -8.89 -3.94
CA GLN A 189 -24.92 -8.76 -3.33
C GLN A 189 -25.95 -8.19 -4.33
N ASP A 190 -25.60 -7.12 -5.06
CA ASP A 190 -26.44 -6.57 -6.13
C ASP A 190 -26.70 -7.59 -7.24
N VAL A 191 -25.64 -8.19 -7.77
CA VAL A 191 -25.77 -9.14 -8.87
C VAL A 191 -26.61 -10.35 -8.46
N ALA A 192 -26.44 -10.87 -7.25
CA ALA A 192 -27.26 -11.98 -6.73
C ALA A 192 -28.75 -11.61 -6.63
N ALA A 193 -29.06 -10.42 -6.13
CA ALA A 193 -30.44 -9.92 -6.08
C ALA A 193 -31.03 -9.77 -7.49
N ARG A 194 -30.25 -9.24 -8.44
CA ARG A 194 -30.67 -9.07 -9.83
C ARG A 194 -30.84 -10.41 -10.56
N VAL A 195 -30.07 -11.44 -10.24
CA VAL A 195 -30.28 -12.81 -10.75
C VAL A 195 -31.67 -13.31 -10.36
N GLN A 196 -32.08 -13.11 -9.10
CA GLN A 196 -33.42 -13.52 -8.65
C GLN A 196 -34.55 -12.76 -9.38
N LEU A 197 -34.38 -11.45 -9.59
CA LEU A 197 -35.34 -10.63 -10.35
C LEU A 197 -35.40 -11.01 -11.82
N ALA A 198 -34.25 -11.29 -12.45
CA ALA A 198 -34.18 -11.73 -13.83
C ALA A 198 -34.82 -13.11 -14.05
N ARG A 199 -34.67 -14.05 -13.09
CA ARG A 199 -35.39 -15.34 -13.13
C ARG A 199 -36.90 -15.12 -13.16
N GLN A 200 -37.42 -14.23 -12.31
CA GLN A 200 -38.82 -13.86 -12.32
C GLN A 200 -39.25 -13.22 -13.64
N ALA A 201 -38.43 -12.35 -14.21
CA ALA A 201 -38.72 -11.72 -15.51
C ALA A 201 -38.76 -12.76 -16.65
N VAL A 202 -37.84 -13.73 -16.68
CA VAL A 202 -37.84 -14.85 -17.63
C VAL A 202 -39.14 -15.67 -17.50
N ASP A 203 -39.59 -15.96 -16.28
CA ASP A 203 -40.84 -16.69 -16.09
C ASP A 203 -42.08 -15.91 -16.56
N LYS A 204 -42.10 -14.58 -16.33
CA LYS A 204 -43.15 -13.71 -16.85
C LYS A 204 -43.14 -13.66 -18.38
N ARG A 205 -41.94 -13.52 -19.02
CA ARG A 205 -41.80 -13.56 -20.48
C ARG A 205 -42.24 -14.91 -21.08
N ARG A 206 -41.93 -16.02 -20.40
CA ARG A 206 -42.41 -17.36 -20.83
C ARG A 206 -43.92 -17.45 -20.78
N MET A 207 -44.58 -16.93 -19.75
CA MET A 207 -46.05 -16.86 -19.66
C MET A 207 -46.64 -15.98 -20.79
N ALA A 208 -46.02 -14.84 -21.11
CA ALA A 208 -46.43 -13.96 -22.18
C ALA A 208 -46.36 -14.68 -23.52
N LEU A 209 -45.30 -15.40 -23.82
CA LEU A 209 -45.12 -16.18 -25.04
C LEU A 209 -46.15 -17.28 -25.15
N GLN A 210 -46.42 -18.07 -24.07
CA GLN A 210 -47.44 -19.11 -24.07
C GLN A 210 -48.83 -18.53 -24.38
N LEU A 211 -49.14 -17.36 -23.83
CA LEU A 211 -50.40 -16.67 -24.09
C LEU A 211 -50.49 -16.22 -25.56
N ALA A 212 -49.44 -15.62 -26.11
CA ALA A 212 -49.41 -15.19 -27.53
C ALA A 212 -49.54 -16.36 -28.49
N GLN A 213 -48.89 -17.50 -28.21
CA GLN A 213 -49.00 -18.73 -29.01
C GLN A 213 -50.43 -19.33 -28.92
N SER A 214 -51.07 -19.34 -27.75
CA SER A 214 -52.44 -19.81 -27.59
C SER A 214 -53.42 -18.93 -28.35
N ARG A 215 -53.23 -17.63 -28.43
CA ARG A 215 -54.05 -16.69 -29.21
C ARG A 215 -53.87 -16.90 -30.70
N LEU A 216 -52.61 -17.10 -31.16
CA LEU A 216 -52.33 -17.45 -32.55
C LEU A 216 -53.02 -18.74 -32.96
N GLN A 217 -52.91 -19.80 -32.18
CA GLN A 217 -53.59 -21.10 -32.47
C GLN A 217 -55.11 -21.00 -32.57
N ARG A 218 -55.70 -20.04 -31.85
CA ARG A 218 -57.15 -19.77 -31.89
C ARG A 218 -57.55 -18.77 -32.99
N GLY A 219 -56.58 -18.31 -33.79
CA GLY A 219 -56.85 -17.32 -34.85
C GLY A 219 -57.16 -15.90 -34.34
N MET A 220 -56.84 -15.60 -33.05
CA MET A 220 -57.11 -14.32 -32.41
C MET A 220 -55.95 -13.34 -32.51
N ASP A 221 -54.78 -13.80 -32.96
CA ASP A 221 -53.58 -12.96 -33.08
C ASP A 221 -52.72 -13.39 -34.29
N SER A 222 -51.71 -12.57 -34.63
CA SER A 222 -50.82 -12.85 -35.76
C SER A 222 -49.52 -13.56 -35.31
N ALA A 223 -48.85 -14.24 -36.21
CA ALA A 223 -47.53 -14.82 -35.97
C ALA A 223 -46.50 -13.76 -35.52
N LEU A 224 -46.65 -12.48 -35.91
CA LEU A 224 -45.79 -11.38 -35.51
C LEU A 224 -45.75 -11.22 -34.00
N ALA A 225 -46.89 -11.28 -33.29
CA ALA A 225 -46.98 -11.17 -31.85
C ALA A 225 -46.21 -12.29 -31.14
N SER A 226 -46.37 -13.55 -31.60
CA SER A 226 -45.61 -14.69 -31.06
C SER A 226 -44.12 -14.55 -31.25
N THR A 227 -43.66 -14.16 -32.45
CA THR A 227 -42.22 -13.96 -32.75
C THR A 227 -41.61 -12.82 -31.93
N GLN A 228 -42.37 -11.73 -31.67
CA GLN A 228 -41.92 -10.67 -30.79
C GLN A 228 -41.73 -11.16 -29.34
N MET A 229 -42.64 -11.99 -28.82
CA MET A 229 -42.50 -12.56 -27.46
C MET A 229 -41.34 -13.56 -27.38
N GLU A 230 -41.05 -14.32 -28.45
CA GLU A 230 -39.89 -15.20 -28.54
C GLU A 230 -38.58 -14.40 -28.43
N MET A 231 -38.47 -13.30 -29.21
CA MET A 231 -37.33 -12.40 -29.15
C MET A 231 -37.14 -11.82 -27.75
N LEU A 232 -38.19 -11.31 -27.11
CA LEU A 232 -38.13 -10.75 -25.75
C LEU A 232 -37.74 -11.80 -24.69
N LEU A 233 -38.23 -13.02 -24.81
CA LEU A 233 -37.85 -14.12 -23.93
C LEU A 233 -36.37 -14.46 -24.08
N ALA A 234 -35.87 -14.55 -25.34
CA ALA A 234 -34.46 -14.82 -25.59
C ALA A 234 -33.55 -13.74 -25.00
N GLN A 235 -33.94 -12.46 -25.12
CA GLN A 235 -33.20 -11.35 -24.51
C GLN A 235 -33.16 -11.43 -22.98
N GLU A 236 -34.27 -11.78 -22.32
CA GLU A 236 -34.29 -11.95 -20.86
C GLU A 236 -33.46 -13.16 -20.39
N GLN A 237 -33.45 -14.24 -21.18
CA GLN A 237 -32.62 -15.41 -20.89
C GLN A 237 -31.14 -15.10 -21.03
N ASP A 238 -30.74 -14.30 -22.03
CA ASP A 238 -29.38 -13.83 -22.22
C ASP A 238 -28.94 -12.93 -21.05
N ASN A 239 -29.76 -11.95 -20.65
CA ASN A 239 -29.54 -11.10 -19.49
C ASN A 239 -29.36 -11.93 -18.19
N LEU A 240 -30.21 -12.93 -17.97
CA LEU A 240 -30.07 -13.84 -16.81
C LEU A 240 -28.74 -14.57 -16.86
N LYS A 241 -28.34 -15.07 -18.04
CA LYS A 241 -27.08 -15.80 -18.22
C LYS A 241 -25.86 -14.94 -17.95
N ASP A 242 -25.90 -13.69 -18.39
CA ASP A 242 -24.84 -12.70 -18.13
C ASP A 242 -24.72 -12.42 -16.62
N LEU A 243 -25.83 -12.19 -15.92
CA LEU A 243 -25.84 -11.97 -14.47
C LEU A 243 -25.33 -13.19 -13.68
N GLU A 244 -25.70 -14.41 -14.08
CA GLU A 244 -25.17 -15.65 -13.45
C GLU A 244 -23.65 -15.76 -13.66
N THR A 245 -23.15 -15.35 -14.82
CA THR A 245 -21.71 -15.31 -15.12
C THR A 245 -21.00 -14.26 -14.26
N GLN A 246 -21.54 -13.05 -14.16
CA GLN A 246 -21.01 -11.98 -13.31
C GLN A 246 -20.97 -12.42 -11.84
N SER A 247 -22.04 -13.07 -11.33
CA SER A 247 -22.07 -13.60 -9.97
C SER A 247 -20.94 -14.59 -9.70
N ARG A 248 -20.64 -15.48 -10.66
CA ARG A 248 -19.54 -16.43 -10.55
C ARG A 248 -18.18 -15.70 -10.51
N ILE A 249 -17.93 -14.77 -11.43
CA ILE A 249 -16.68 -14.00 -11.50
C ILE A 249 -16.44 -13.24 -10.19
N LEU A 250 -17.49 -12.67 -9.57
CA LEU A 250 -17.37 -11.95 -8.31
C LEU A 250 -17.03 -12.87 -7.14
N ARG A 251 -17.59 -14.08 -7.10
CA ARG A 251 -17.21 -15.10 -6.11
C ARG A 251 -15.77 -15.56 -6.27
N ASP A 252 -15.32 -15.76 -7.51
CA ASP A 252 -13.92 -16.10 -7.80
C ASP A 252 -12.98 -14.97 -7.37
N ARG A 253 -13.37 -13.70 -7.60
CA ARG A 253 -12.63 -12.53 -7.11
C ARG A 253 -12.55 -12.49 -5.59
N LEU A 254 -13.66 -12.73 -4.89
CA LEU A 254 -13.70 -12.78 -3.41
C LEU A 254 -12.82 -13.92 -2.89
N ALA A 255 -12.81 -15.08 -3.54
CA ALA A 255 -11.91 -16.18 -3.20
C ALA A 255 -10.44 -15.76 -3.34
N ALA A 256 -10.08 -15.12 -4.44
CA ALA A 256 -8.72 -14.63 -4.66
C ALA A 256 -8.29 -13.57 -3.63
N LEU A 257 -9.18 -12.62 -3.29
CA LEU A 257 -8.94 -11.62 -2.25
C LEU A 257 -8.77 -12.26 -0.85
N SER A 258 -9.42 -13.38 -0.61
CA SER A 258 -9.28 -14.17 0.63
C SER A 258 -8.08 -15.14 0.61
N GLY A 259 -7.23 -15.09 -0.43
CA GLY A 259 -6.09 -15.97 -0.57
C GLY A 259 -6.44 -17.41 -0.94
N ASN A 260 -7.66 -17.65 -1.45
CA ASN A 260 -8.18 -18.97 -1.78
C ASN A 260 -8.39 -19.16 -3.28
N GLY A 261 -8.53 -20.41 -3.71
CA GLY A 261 -8.85 -20.77 -5.09
C GLY A 261 -10.36 -20.65 -5.42
N PRO A 262 -10.74 -20.72 -6.72
CA PRO A 262 -12.13 -20.54 -7.17
C PRO A 262 -13.14 -21.51 -6.51
N ASP A 263 -12.74 -22.74 -6.20
CA ASP A 263 -13.60 -23.74 -5.56
C ASP A 263 -14.05 -23.33 -4.15
N TRP A 264 -13.26 -22.49 -3.47
CA TRP A 264 -13.66 -21.90 -2.20
C TRP A 264 -14.77 -20.85 -2.42
N GLY A 265 -14.63 -20.02 -3.47
CA GLY A 265 -15.66 -19.04 -3.85
C GLY A 265 -17.00 -19.68 -4.21
N ALA A 266 -16.98 -20.88 -4.80
CA ALA A 266 -18.18 -21.62 -5.12
C ALA A 266 -19.00 -22.06 -3.88
N LYS A 267 -18.36 -22.11 -2.70
CA LYS A 267 -18.99 -22.48 -1.41
C LYS A 267 -19.56 -21.28 -0.65
N LEU A 268 -19.31 -20.05 -1.13
CA LEU A 268 -19.87 -18.86 -0.51
C LEU A 268 -21.40 -18.88 -0.63
N GLU A 269 -22.07 -18.71 0.49
CA GLU A 269 -23.54 -18.57 0.55
C GLU A 269 -23.96 -17.23 -0.08
N GLU A 270 -25.08 -17.23 -0.80
CA GLU A 270 -25.60 -15.99 -1.39
C GLU A 270 -25.87 -14.97 -0.28
N PRO A 271 -25.37 -13.72 -0.43
CA PRO A 271 -25.53 -12.70 0.59
C PRO A 271 -26.99 -12.28 0.70
N ALA A 272 -27.49 -12.25 1.93
CA ALA A 272 -28.80 -11.69 2.20
C ALA A 272 -28.82 -10.18 1.91
N PRO A 273 -29.95 -9.60 1.47
CA PRO A 273 -30.09 -8.15 1.40
C PRO A 273 -29.86 -7.54 2.78
N SER A 274 -28.78 -6.78 2.98
CA SER A 274 -28.57 -6.09 4.25
C SER A 274 -29.34 -4.78 4.26
N SER A 275 -30.10 -4.53 5.32
CA SER A 275 -30.66 -3.21 5.62
C SER A 275 -29.49 -2.27 5.87
N GLY A 276 -29.27 -1.28 4.98
CA GLY A 276 -28.15 -0.37 5.06
C GLY A 276 -28.04 0.29 6.44
N GLY A 277 -26.86 0.20 7.06
CA GLY A 277 -26.54 0.93 8.27
C GLY A 277 -26.45 2.43 7.97
N VAL A 278 -26.76 3.26 8.94
CA VAL A 278 -26.42 4.68 8.93
C VAL A 278 -24.98 4.79 9.33
N PHE A 279 -24.14 5.34 8.43
CA PHE A 279 -22.71 5.50 8.69
C PHE A 279 -22.44 6.88 9.27
N PRO A 280 -21.93 6.95 10.51
CA PRO A 280 -21.50 8.22 11.05
C PRO A 280 -20.27 8.73 10.31
N LEU A 281 -20.38 9.89 9.70
CA LEU A 281 -19.24 10.68 9.27
C LEU A 281 -19.02 11.83 10.26
N PRO A 282 -17.77 12.16 10.58
CA PRO A 282 -17.51 13.27 11.50
C PRO A 282 -17.95 14.61 10.90
N GLN A 283 -18.49 15.47 11.76
CA GLN A 283 -18.97 16.82 11.41
C GLN A 283 -17.95 17.73 10.74
N LYS A 284 -16.68 17.44 10.95
CA LYS A 284 -15.56 18.13 10.31
C LYS A 284 -14.60 17.05 9.86
N LEU A 285 -14.33 17.01 8.57
CA LEU A 285 -13.18 16.28 8.01
C LEU A 285 -11.99 17.24 8.08
N PRO A 286 -11.26 17.33 9.21
CA PRO A 286 -10.11 18.19 9.27
C PRO A 286 -9.05 17.63 8.31
N LEU A 287 -8.27 18.51 7.69
CA LEU A 287 -7.12 18.10 6.87
C LEU A 287 -6.16 17.16 7.62
N ASP A 288 -6.20 17.21 8.96
CA ASP A 288 -5.44 16.31 9.85
C ASP A 288 -5.79 14.83 9.65
N TRP A 289 -6.96 14.50 9.14
CA TRP A 289 -7.33 13.10 8.84
C TRP A 289 -6.64 12.54 7.60
N LEU A 290 -6.39 13.39 6.61
CA LEU A 290 -5.53 12.99 5.50
C LEU A 290 -4.13 12.60 6.00
N ALA A 291 -3.63 13.30 7.02
CA ALA A 291 -2.35 13.00 7.64
C ALA A 291 -2.33 11.67 8.41
N GLN A 292 -3.50 11.09 8.74
CA GLN A 292 -3.61 9.77 9.39
C GLN A 292 -3.68 8.61 8.38
N ARG A 293 -3.73 8.88 7.09
CA ARG A 293 -3.69 7.84 6.07
C ARG A 293 -2.36 7.09 6.14
N PRO A 294 -2.39 5.74 6.18
CA PRO A 294 -1.17 4.96 6.33
C PRO A 294 -0.20 5.10 5.15
N ASP A 295 -0.69 5.31 3.93
CA ASP A 295 0.14 5.59 2.76
C ASP A 295 0.89 6.93 2.86
N LEU A 296 0.23 7.98 3.39
CA LEU A 296 0.86 9.29 3.64
C LEU A 296 1.84 9.23 4.81
N ILE A 297 1.52 8.47 5.86
CA ILE A 297 2.42 8.24 7.00
C ILE A 297 3.70 7.55 6.51
N ALA A 298 3.60 6.54 5.65
CA ALA A 298 4.76 5.85 5.08
C ALA A 298 5.66 6.82 4.30
N LEU A 299 5.08 7.65 3.42
CA LEU A 299 5.82 8.65 2.66
C LEU A 299 6.43 9.75 3.54
N LYS A 300 5.76 10.14 4.62
CA LYS A 300 6.30 11.08 5.62
C LYS A 300 7.54 10.50 6.27
N TRP A 301 7.52 9.24 6.72
CA TRP A 301 8.69 8.57 7.30
C TRP A 301 9.85 8.46 6.30
N ARG A 302 9.57 8.13 5.04
CA ARG A 302 10.60 8.11 3.98
C ARG A 302 11.21 9.47 3.72
N THR A 303 10.37 10.52 3.70
CA THR A 303 10.85 11.89 3.54
C THR A 303 11.77 12.27 4.71
N GLN A 304 11.40 11.94 5.93
CA GLN A 304 12.22 12.17 7.10
C GLN A 304 13.53 11.35 7.06
N ALA A 305 13.48 10.09 6.67
CA ALA A 305 14.65 9.24 6.50
C ALA A 305 15.61 9.82 5.46
N ALA A 306 15.09 10.32 4.33
CA ALA A 306 15.89 10.98 3.29
C ALA A 306 16.55 12.27 3.80
N SER A 307 15.84 13.08 4.59
CA SER A 307 16.41 14.29 5.22
C SER A 307 17.56 13.94 6.17
N ILE A 308 17.43 12.88 6.96
CA ILE A 308 18.45 12.41 7.90
C ILE A 308 19.70 11.91 7.14
N ARG A 309 19.54 11.30 5.95
CA ARG A 309 20.69 10.90 5.10
C ARG A 309 21.53 12.07 4.63
N ILE A 310 20.97 13.27 4.48
CA ILE A 310 21.71 14.48 4.17
C ILE A 310 22.69 14.78 5.32
N GLU A 311 22.26 14.66 6.58
CA GLU A 311 23.13 14.90 7.75
C GLU A 311 24.27 13.87 7.79
N GLY A 312 23.97 12.60 7.49
CA GLY A 312 25.00 11.57 7.33
C GLY A 312 26.04 11.90 6.25
N ALA A 313 25.58 12.40 5.08
CA ALA A 313 26.47 12.82 4.00
C ALA A 313 27.28 14.07 4.35
N LYS A 314 26.76 15.00 5.14
CA LYS A 314 27.53 16.14 5.70
C LYS A 314 28.60 15.68 6.66
N ALA A 315 28.34 14.65 7.46
CA ALA A 315 29.31 14.09 8.39
C ALA A 315 30.56 13.53 7.68
N ASP A 316 30.44 13.06 6.44
CA ASP A 316 31.55 12.56 5.63
C ASP A 316 32.62 13.65 5.27
N PHE A 317 32.30 14.92 5.42
CA PHE A 317 33.25 16.02 5.19
C PHE A 317 34.24 16.22 6.34
N TYR A 318 33.99 15.59 7.47
CA TYR A 318 34.79 15.73 8.69
C TYR A 318 35.73 14.54 8.88
N PRO A 319 36.85 14.72 9.60
CA PRO A 319 37.77 13.64 9.92
C PRO A 319 37.09 12.53 10.71
N ASN A 320 37.30 11.27 10.31
CA ASN A 320 36.87 10.11 11.07
C ASN A 320 38.02 9.58 11.94
N VAL A 321 37.73 9.15 13.15
CA VAL A 321 38.68 8.57 14.06
C VAL A 321 38.20 7.17 14.47
N ASP A 322 39.02 6.17 14.16
CA ASP A 322 38.79 4.78 14.51
C ASP A 322 39.80 4.35 15.59
N LEU A 323 39.39 3.54 16.56
CA LEU A 323 40.28 2.78 17.40
C LEU A 323 40.45 1.38 16.80
N ARG A 324 41.70 0.95 16.60
CA ARG A 324 42.00 -0.33 15.96
C ARG A 324 42.88 -1.17 16.89
N LEU A 325 42.55 -2.46 16.99
CA LEU A 325 43.33 -3.48 17.64
C LEU A 325 43.55 -4.62 16.63
N LEU A 326 44.78 -5.08 16.51
CA LEU A 326 45.14 -6.24 15.73
C LEU A 326 46.11 -7.11 16.57
N LEU A 327 45.83 -8.38 16.65
CA LEU A 327 46.69 -9.39 17.27
C LEU A 327 46.79 -10.58 16.31
N GLY A 328 48.00 -11.08 16.11
CA GLY A 328 48.21 -12.17 15.18
C GLY A 328 49.45 -13.00 15.41
N LEU A 329 49.61 -14.05 14.66
CA LEU A 329 50.75 -14.92 14.55
C LEU A 329 51.24 -14.92 13.10
N GLN A 330 52.48 -14.53 12.86
CA GLN A 330 53.08 -14.51 11.54
C GLN A 330 54.44 -15.25 11.56
N SER A 331 54.67 -16.09 10.58
CA SER A 331 55.91 -16.81 10.41
C SER A 331 56.20 -17.18 8.98
N ILE A 332 57.49 -17.06 8.60
CA ILE A 332 57.97 -17.56 7.29
C ILE A 332 58.38 -19.06 7.36
N ASP A 333 58.26 -19.66 8.52
CA ASP A 333 58.45 -21.12 8.78
C ASP A 333 57.14 -21.64 9.38
N LEU A 334 56.44 -22.49 8.63
CA LEU A 334 55.14 -23.03 9.05
C LEU A 334 55.27 -23.96 10.29
N GLY A 335 56.46 -24.52 10.54
CA GLY A 335 56.74 -25.34 11.75
C GLY A 335 56.71 -24.52 13.02
N ASN A 336 57.00 -23.23 12.96
CA ASN A 336 57.03 -22.27 14.08
C ASN A 336 55.85 -21.30 14.11
N TRP A 337 54.92 -21.45 13.18
CA TRP A 337 53.81 -20.50 12.99
C TRP A 337 52.97 -20.25 14.25
N LEU A 338 52.61 -21.33 14.95
CA LEU A 338 51.81 -21.28 16.17
C LEU A 338 52.64 -21.05 17.45
N SER A 339 53.89 -20.67 17.30
CA SER A 339 54.80 -20.37 18.40
C SER A 339 54.48 -19.01 19.01
N THR A 340 54.70 -18.88 20.33
CA THR A 340 54.62 -17.60 21.06
C THR A 340 55.65 -16.57 20.56
N LYS A 341 56.69 -16.98 19.83
CA LYS A 341 57.65 -16.08 19.20
C LYS A 341 57.16 -15.44 17.89
N SER A 342 56.09 -15.98 17.33
CA SER A 342 55.49 -15.52 16.07
C SER A 342 54.40 -14.48 16.28
N TRP A 343 54.09 -14.09 17.52
CA TRP A 343 53.03 -13.13 17.76
C TRP A 343 53.43 -11.72 17.36
N TYR A 344 52.47 -10.99 16.82
CA TYR A 344 52.57 -9.58 16.55
C TYR A 344 51.24 -8.89 16.90
N GLY A 345 51.30 -7.58 17.14
CA GLY A 345 50.08 -6.83 17.44
C GLY A 345 50.28 -5.34 17.32
N SER A 346 49.16 -4.65 17.10
CA SER A 346 49.12 -3.20 17.09
C SER A 346 47.82 -2.71 17.74
N PHE A 347 47.92 -1.61 18.45
CA PHE A 347 46.78 -0.92 19.06
C PHE A 347 46.99 0.59 18.93
N GLY A 348 45.96 1.30 18.50
CA GLY A 348 46.04 2.77 18.40
C GLY A 348 44.88 3.40 17.63
N PRO A 349 44.76 4.73 17.74
CA PRO A 349 43.82 5.49 16.95
C PRO A 349 44.32 5.59 15.49
N ALA A 350 43.36 5.47 14.54
CA ALA A 350 43.58 5.74 13.13
C ALA A 350 42.68 6.91 12.72
N VAL A 351 43.28 7.98 12.18
CA VAL A 351 42.57 9.18 11.75
C VAL A 351 42.50 9.19 10.23
N HIS A 352 41.31 9.29 9.68
CA HIS A 352 41.09 9.44 8.25
C HIS A 352 40.56 10.84 7.97
N ILE A 353 41.34 11.64 7.16
CA ILE A 353 41.01 13.01 6.79
C ILE A 353 40.70 13.06 5.29
N PRO A 354 39.51 13.53 4.87
CA PRO A 354 39.13 13.58 3.45
C PRO A 354 39.72 14.83 2.75
N LEU A 355 41.01 14.79 2.33
CA LEU A 355 41.69 15.92 1.74
C LEU A 355 41.46 16.08 0.22
N PHE A 356 41.41 14.97 -0.54
CA PHE A 356 41.45 15.02 -2.01
C PHE A 356 40.16 14.49 -2.66
N ASN A 357 39.15 14.12 -1.89
CA ASN A 357 37.89 13.58 -2.37
C ASN A 357 36.70 14.54 -2.28
N ALA A 358 36.96 15.86 -2.18
CA ALA A 358 35.95 16.91 -2.07
C ALA A 358 34.90 16.87 -3.20
N GLY A 359 35.32 16.52 -4.42
CA GLY A 359 34.40 16.33 -5.56
C GLY A 359 33.39 15.18 -5.31
N THR A 360 33.87 14.01 -4.90
CA THR A 360 33.06 12.86 -4.57
C THR A 360 32.07 13.15 -3.43
N LEU A 361 32.55 13.80 -2.37
CA LEU A 361 31.71 14.16 -1.21
C LEU A 361 30.59 15.13 -1.59
N ARG A 362 30.89 16.17 -2.39
CA ARG A 362 29.90 17.12 -2.88
C ARG A 362 28.86 16.44 -3.78
N THR A 363 29.30 15.54 -4.65
CA THR A 363 28.41 14.77 -5.51
C THR A 363 27.50 13.86 -4.68
N ASN A 364 28.04 13.16 -3.68
CA ASN A 364 27.23 12.32 -2.78
C ASN A 364 26.22 13.17 -2.00
N LEU A 365 26.62 14.32 -1.45
CA LEU A 365 25.68 15.24 -0.79
C LEU A 365 24.57 15.69 -1.76
N GLY A 366 24.92 16.10 -2.99
CA GLY A 366 23.94 16.49 -4.01
C GLY A 366 22.98 15.36 -4.40
N ILE A 367 23.43 14.10 -4.40
CA ILE A 367 22.56 12.93 -4.57
C ILE A 367 21.54 12.86 -3.43
N ARG A 368 21.99 12.98 -2.16
CA ARG A 368 21.09 12.92 -0.99
C ARG A 368 20.08 14.08 -0.96
N GLU A 369 20.51 15.27 -1.32
CA GLU A 369 19.61 16.44 -1.45
C GLU A 369 18.55 16.21 -2.56
N SER A 370 18.94 15.61 -3.68
CA SER A 370 18.01 15.26 -4.76
C SER A 370 17.03 14.14 -4.38
N GLU A 371 17.51 13.11 -3.64
CA GLU A 371 16.66 12.05 -3.08
C GLU A 371 15.60 12.63 -2.13
N TYR A 372 15.99 13.56 -1.25
CA TYR A 372 15.07 14.25 -0.36
C TYR A 372 14.03 15.08 -1.13
N ALA A 373 14.47 15.85 -2.13
CA ALA A 373 13.56 16.62 -2.97
C ALA A 373 12.56 15.72 -3.69
N GLY A 374 13.01 14.57 -4.20
CA GLY A 374 12.15 13.54 -4.80
C GLY A 374 11.14 12.96 -3.80
N ALA A 375 11.56 12.67 -2.57
CA ALA A 375 10.68 12.15 -1.52
C ALA A 375 9.59 13.16 -1.12
N VAL A 376 9.93 14.46 -1.00
CA VAL A 376 8.94 15.51 -0.74
C VAL A 376 7.95 15.65 -1.90
N ALA A 377 8.43 15.57 -3.15
CA ALA A 377 7.55 15.62 -4.33
C ALA A 377 6.58 14.43 -4.37
N GLN A 378 7.04 13.23 -4.02
CA GLN A 378 6.18 12.03 -3.91
C GLN A 378 5.12 12.19 -2.80
N TYR A 379 5.52 12.71 -1.63
CA TYR A 379 4.58 13.00 -0.56
C TYR A 379 3.52 14.03 -0.99
N ASN A 380 3.93 15.13 -1.64
CA ASN A 380 3.04 16.16 -2.15
C ASN A 380 2.05 15.61 -3.18
N GLN A 381 2.52 14.79 -4.12
CA GLN A 381 1.67 14.14 -5.11
C GLN A 381 0.63 13.22 -4.45
N ALA A 382 1.05 12.41 -3.49
CA ALA A 382 0.15 11.53 -2.76
C ALA A 382 -0.88 12.32 -1.94
N LEU A 383 -0.49 13.43 -1.31
CA LEU A 383 -1.38 14.29 -0.55
C LEU A 383 -2.46 14.94 -1.43
N ILE A 384 -2.08 15.46 -2.62
CA ILE A 384 -3.02 16.02 -3.59
C ILE A 384 -3.99 14.93 -4.09
N THR A 385 -3.46 13.75 -4.40
CA THR A 385 -4.27 12.61 -4.84
C THR A 385 -5.25 12.17 -3.76
N ALA A 386 -4.82 12.09 -2.51
CA ALA A 386 -5.68 11.76 -1.37
C ALA A 386 -6.81 12.78 -1.18
N ALA A 387 -6.50 14.08 -1.30
CA ALA A 387 -7.50 15.13 -1.25
C ALA A 387 -8.56 15.01 -2.36
N SER A 388 -8.10 14.72 -3.60
CA SER A 388 -9.02 14.47 -4.73
C SER A 388 -9.90 13.24 -4.50
N GLN A 389 -9.33 12.14 -4.00
CA GLN A 389 -10.08 10.91 -3.69
C GLN A 389 -11.19 11.15 -2.67
N VAL A 390 -10.92 11.94 -1.63
CA VAL A 390 -11.94 12.29 -0.64
C VAL A 390 -13.03 13.16 -1.27
N ALA A 391 -12.67 14.18 -2.05
CA ALA A 391 -13.62 15.05 -2.73
C ALA A 391 -14.55 14.28 -3.69
N ASP A 392 -13.96 13.38 -4.48
CA ASP A 392 -14.70 12.53 -5.43
C ASP A 392 -15.65 11.57 -4.69
N ALA A 393 -15.17 10.94 -3.60
CA ALA A 393 -15.98 10.03 -2.79
C ALA A 393 -17.16 10.75 -2.13
N LEU A 394 -16.96 11.93 -1.55
CA LEU A 394 -18.02 12.76 -0.96
C LEU A 394 -19.08 13.12 -2.00
N THR A 395 -18.64 13.62 -3.17
CA THR A 395 -19.53 13.98 -4.26
C THR A 395 -20.35 12.77 -4.74
N LYS A 396 -19.71 11.60 -4.85
CA LYS A 396 -20.36 10.37 -5.27
C LYS A 396 -21.42 9.88 -4.27
N VAL A 397 -21.11 9.90 -2.98
CA VAL A 397 -22.06 9.52 -1.92
C VAL A 397 -23.29 10.44 -1.93
N SER A 398 -23.10 11.75 -1.94
CA SER A 398 -24.20 12.72 -1.99
C SER A 398 -25.08 12.54 -3.24
N SER A 399 -24.46 12.35 -4.41
CA SER A 399 -25.19 12.10 -5.65
C SER A 399 -25.98 10.79 -5.61
N LEU A 400 -25.42 9.72 -5.06
CA LEU A 400 -26.09 8.41 -4.96
C LEU A 400 -27.27 8.45 -3.99
N ASP A 401 -27.14 9.17 -2.88
CA ASP A 401 -28.24 9.37 -1.93
C ASP A 401 -29.43 10.09 -2.59
N ALA A 402 -29.17 11.16 -3.35
CA ALA A 402 -30.20 11.86 -4.10
C ALA A 402 -30.86 10.96 -5.16
N ARG A 403 -30.08 10.16 -5.90
CA ARG A 403 -30.56 9.22 -6.90
C ARG A 403 -31.39 8.10 -6.30
N GLU A 404 -31.01 7.59 -5.12
CA GLU A 404 -31.74 6.54 -4.39
C GLU A 404 -33.14 7.03 -4.01
N ARG A 405 -33.27 8.26 -3.49
CA ARG A 405 -34.58 8.88 -3.21
C ARG A 405 -35.48 8.97 -4.46
N LEU A 406 -34.91 9.38 -5.59
CA LEU A 406 -35.66 9.45 -6.87
C LEU A 406 -36.05 8.06 -7.35
N GLN A 407 -35.17 7.07 -7.23
CA GLN A 407 -35.45 5.69 -7.63
C GLN A 407 -36.54 5.07 -6.75
N HIS A 408 -36.51 5.31 -5.45
CA HIS A 408 -37.58 4.85 -4.54
C HIS A 408 -38.95 5.38 -4.97
N THR A 409 -39.05 6.66 -5.38
CA THR A 409 -40.29 7.23 -5.93
C THR A 409 -40.70 6.54 -7.24
N ALA A 410 -39.74 6.22 -8.12
CA ALA A 410 -40.03 5.51 -9.38
C ALA A 410 -40.50 4.06 -9.12
N THR A 411 -39.87 3.36 -8.16
CA THR A 411 -40.26 1.99 -7.77
C THR A 411 -41.68 1.99 -7.20
N ALA A 412 -41.98 2.89 -6.26
CA ALA A 412 -43.32 3.01 -5.68
C ALA A 412 -44.40 3.33 -6.74
N SER A 413 -44.07 4.16 -7.74
CA SER A 413 -44.97 4.46 -8.85
C SER A 413 -45.18 3.25 -9.77
N ALA A 414 -44.15 2.44 -10.03
CA ALA A 414 -44.26 1.19 -10.80
C ALA A 414 -45.10 0.16 -10.08
N GLU A 415 -44.90 -0.03 -8.78
CA GLU A 415 -45.71 -0.92 -7.94
C GLU A 415 -47.20 -0.53 -7.95
N ARG A 416 -47.47 0.79 -7.84
CA ARG A 416 -48.85 1.28 -7.93
C ARG A 416 -49.44 1.03 -9.32
N SER A 417 -48.69 1.25 -10.39
CA SER A 417 -49.12 0.94 -11.76
C SER A 417 -49.41 -0.54 -11.96
N GLN A 418 -48.60 -1.41 -11.36
CA GLN A 418 -48.84 -2.86 -11.36
C GLN A 418 -50.12 -3.21 -10.65
N LEU A 419 -50.40 -2.64 -9.46
CA LEU A 419 -51.63 -2.84 -8.72
C LEU A 419 -52.86 -2.44 -9.57
N LEU A 420 -52.87 -1.21 -10.10
CA LEU A 420 -53.97 -0.69 -10.92
C LEU A 420 -54.19 -1.53 -12.20
N GLN A 421 -53.14 -2.00 -12.87
CA GLN A 421 -53.26 -2.84 -14.03
C GLN A 421 -53.83 -4.22 -13.70
N LYS A 422 -53.50 -4.77 -12.52
CA LYS A 422 -54.06 -6.01 -12.01
C LYS A 422 -55.55 -5.86 -11.69
N GLU A 423 -55.97 -4.79 -11.02
CA GLU A 423 -57.38 -4.47 -10.72
C GLU A 423 -58.22 -4.36 -12.01
N ARG A 424 -57.69 -3.72 -13.07
CA ARG A 424 -58.36 -3.65 -14.38
C ARG A 424 -58.51 -5.01 -15.00
N PHE A 425 -57.51 -5.88 -14.89
CA PHE A 425 -57.56 -7.24 -15.39
C PHE A 425 -58.60 -8.07 -14.60
N ASP A 426 -58.58 -8.00 -13.27
CA ASP A 426 -59.53 -8.73 -12.40
C ASP A 426 -60.98 -8.29 -12.59
N SER A 427 -61.18 -7.03 -13.05
CA SER A 427 -62.48 -6.45 -13.44
C SER A 427 -62.87 -6.74 -14.88
N GLY A 428 -62.09 -7.51 -15.62
CA GLY A 428 -62.37 -7.84 -17.05
C GLY A 428 -62.14 -6.66 -18.02
N LEU A 429 -61.52 -5.56 -17.60
CA LEU A 429 -61.28 -4.35 -18.37
C LEU A 429 -59.92 -4.34 -19.10
N SER A 430 -59.12 -5.41 -18.95
CA SER A 430 -57.80 -5.54 -19.56
C SER A 430 -57.45 -6.99 -19.81
N ASP A 431 -56.55 -7.23 -20.73
CA ASP A 431 -55.92 -8.53 -20.99
C ASP A 431 -54.80 -8.85 -20.00
N ARG A 432 -54.35 -10.12 -19.97
CA ARG A 432 -53.24 -10.60 -19.15
C ARG A 432 -51.88 -10.11 -19.64
N LEU A 433 -51.67 -9.89 -20.96
CA LEU A 433 -50.39 -9.43 -21.50
C LEU A 433 -49.93 -8.08 -20.92
N PRO A 434 -50.76 -7.01 -20.87
CA PRO A 434 -50.41 -5.76 -20.23
C PRO A 434 -50.05 -5.90 -18.74
N VAL A 435 -50.65 -6.86 -18.02
CA VAL A 435 -50.30 -7.13 -16.61
C VAL A 435 -48.87 -7.66 -16.52
N LEU A 436 -48.52 -8.65 -17.38
CA LEU A 436 -47.19 -9.22 -17.43
C LEU A 436 -46.13 -8.19 -17.76
N ASP A 437 -46.44 -7.28 -18.71
CA ASP A 437 -45.50 -6.20 -19.09
C ASP A 437 -45.26 -5.22 -17.97
N VAL A 438 -46.25 -4.82 -17.19
CA VAL A 438 -46.12 -3.94 -16.05
C VAL A 438 -45.39 -4.67 -14.89
N GLU A 439 -45.66 -5.95 -14.67
CA GLU A 439 -44.96 -6.80 -13.70
C GLU A 439 -43.44 -6.83 -14.03
N ILE A 440 -43.04 -7.04 -15.30
CA ILE A 440 -41.64 -7.03 -15.73
C ILE A 440 -41.02 -5.66 -15.58
N ALA A 441 -41.74 -4.59 -15.93
CA ALA A 441 -41.26 -3.22 -15.75
C ALA A 441 -41.01 -2.91 -14.26
N THR A 442 -41.85 -3.40 -13.35
CA THR A 442 -41.64 -3.26 -11.90
C THR A 442 -40.40 -4.02 -11.42
N LEU A 443 -40.18 -5.26 -11.89
CA LEU A 443 -38.95 -6.01 -11.60
C LEU A 443 -37.70 -5.25 -12.08
N ALA A 444 -37.78 -4.56 -13.22
CA ALA A 444 -36.66 -3.73 -13.69
C ALA A 444 -36.41 -2.51 -12.80
N GLN A 445 -37.43 -1.91 -12.15
CA GLN A 445 -37.24 -0.85 -11.17
C GLN A 445 -36.59 -1.38 -9.88
N HIS A 446 -37.01 -2.54 -9.38
CA HIS A 446 -36.36 -3.18 -8.24
C HIS A 446 -34.89 -3.50 -8.54
N ALA A 447 -34.55 -3.97 -9.75
CA ALA A 447 -33.17 -4.21 -10.14
C ALA A 447 -32.30 -2.93 -10.15
N ARG A 448 -32.89 -1.79 -10.57
CA ARG A 448 -32.22 -0.48 -10.50
C ARG A 448 -32.03 -0.02 -9.05
N GLU A 449 -33.03 -0.22 -8.20
CA GLU A 449 -32.97 0.14 -6.79
C GLU A 449 -31.88 -0.67 -6.07
N SER A 450 -31.83 -2.00 -6.24
CA SER A 450 -30.76 -2.86 -5.72
C SER A 450 -29.38 -2.36 -6.14
N ARG A 451 -29.22 -2.05 -7.41
CA ARG A 451 -27.96 -1.51 -7.95
C ARG A 451 -27.54 -0.20 -7.30
N LEU A 452 -28.47 0.75 -7.13
CA LEU A 452 -28.17 2.04 -6.50
C LEU A 452 -27.80 1.88 -5.03
N GLN A 453 -28.48 1.01 -4.30
CA GLN A 453 -28.15 0.69 -2.91
C GLN A 453 -26.74 0.10 -2.78
N ALA A 454 -26.38 -0.83 -3.66
CA ALA A 454 -25.04 -1.40 -3.67
C ALA A 454 -23.97 -0.35 -4.08
N GLU A 455 -24.24 0.46 -5.10
CA GLU A 455 -23.35 1.56 -5.50
C GLU A 455 -23.13 2.56 -4.36
N ARG A 456 -24.16 2.87 -3.57
CA ARG A 456 -24.05 3.75 -2.39
C ARG A 456 -23.17 3.13 -1.30
N LYS A 457 -23.40 1.84 -0.96
CA LYS A 457 -22.55 1.14 0.03
C LYS A 457 -21.08 1.11 -0.41
N ARG A 458 -20.82 0.83 -1.68
CA ARG A 458 -19.49 0.83 -2.28
C ARG A 458 -18.85 2.23 -2.26
N ALA A 459 -19.61 3.28 -2.54
CA ALA A 459 -19.13 4.65 -2.46
C ALA A 459 -18.80 5.06 -1.01
N MET A 460 -19.58 4.62 -0.02
CA MET A 460 -19.26 4.79 1.40
C MET A 460 -17.99 4.07 1.79
N ALA A 461 -17.80 2.81 1.36
CA ALA A 461 -16.57 2.07 1.60
C ALA A 461 -15.35 2.78 1.00
N ALA A 462 -15.48 3.28 -0.24
CA ALA A 462 -14.43 4.06 -0.89
C ALA A 462 -14.09 5.35 -0.12
N LEU A 463 -15.09 6.02 0.47
CA LEU A 463 -14.88 7.18 1.33
C LEU A 463 -14.11 6.80 2.60
N PHE A 464 -14.45 5.70 3.28
CA PHE A 464 -13.70 5.22 4.45
C PHE A 464 -12.24 4.91 4.11
N VAL A 465 -11.99 4.26 2.98
CA VAL A 465 -10.63 4.03 2.50
C VAL A 465 -9.91 5.35 2.21
N ALA A 466 -10.59 6.31 1.57
CA ALA A 466 -10.02 7.60 1.21
C ALA A 466 -9.64 8.47 2.42
N ILE A 467 -10.34 8.34 3.55
CA ILE A 467 -10.03 9.05 4.80
C ILE A 467 -9.07 8.29 5.72
N GLY A 468 -8.59 7.10 5.32
CA GLY A 468 -7.59 6.34 6.06
C GLY A 468 -8.14 5.23 6.96
N GLY A 469 -9.46 4.96 6.96
CA GLY A 469 -10.09 3.80 7.62
C GLY A 469 -9.82 3.66 9.11
N GLY A 470 -9.55 4.76 9.84
CA GLY A 470 -9.26 4.71 11.28
C GLY A 470 -7.91 4.06 11.63
N TYR A 471 -6.94 4.15 10.74
CA TYR A 471 -5.58 3.68 11.01
C TYR A 471 -4.94 4.53 12.13
N GLU A 472 -4.49 3.84 13.17
CA GLU A 472 -3.68 4.44 14.24
C GLU A 472 -2.23 3.98 14.03
N SER A 473 -1.32 4.92 13.80
CA SER A 473 0.11 4.60 13.85
C SER A 473 0.47 4.20 15.28
N SER A 474 1.16 3.09 15.46
CA SER A 474 1.82 2.80 16.73
C SER A 474 2.79 3.97 17.00
N GLN A 475 2.34 4.94 17.79
CA GLN A 475 3.20 5.99 18.31
C GLN A 475 4.01 5.36 19.45
N GLU A 476 5.27 5.03 19.20
CA GLU A 476 6.34 4.99 20.19
C GLU A 476 7.65 5.47 19.55
#